data_d1a7685ef25d8d348cc44cdef2e2ddbb
#
_entry.id   d1a7685ef25d8d348cc44cdef2e2ddbb
#
_cell.length_a   1.000
_cell.length_b   1.000
_cell.length_c   1.000
_cell.angle_alpha   90.00
_cell.angle_beta   90.00
_cell.angle_gamma   90.00
#
_symmetry.space_group_name_H-M   'P 1'
#
loop_
_entity.id
_entity.type
_entity.pdbx_description
1 polymer ?
#
loop_
_entity_poly.entity_id
_entity_poly.type
_entity_poly.pdbx_seq_one_letter_code
_entity_poly.pdbx_strand_id
1 'polypeptide(L)'
;MENKIPESIILAIGLLLLGSMIKGGIRVFSERDRMVSVKGLSEMEVQANRVIWPLLFKVVGNDLLVLYDNLKDKNEAIVSFLKKNGIKDEEISISAPQVIDMEADRYRAVPSPYRYNITSVITVMSDNVN
;
A
#
# COMPACT_ATOMS: atom_id res chain seq x y z
N MET A 1 55.74 59.12 16.30
CA MET A 1 55.37 57.72 15.86
C MET A 1 54.60 57.11 17.00
N GLU A 2 53.28 57.13 16.91
CA GLU A 2 52.44 56.47 17.93
C GLU A 2 52.68 54.99 17.92
N ASN A 3 52.85 54.44 19.10
CA ASN A 3 53.23 53.06 19.28
C ASN A 3 51.96 52.19 19.08
N LYS A 4 51.65 51.75 17.88
CA LYS A 4 50.47 50.94 17.53
C LYS A 4 50.54 49.47 17.97
N ILE A 5 51.61 49.11 18.73
CA ILE A 5 51.82 47.77 19.23
C ILE A 5 50.71 47.27 20.16
N PRO A 6 50.17 48.06 21.11
CA PRO A 6 49.11 47.60 21.98
C PRO A 6 47.80 47.33 21.24
N GLU A 7 47.48 48.13 20.22
CA GLU A 7 46.26 47.95 19.42
C GLU A 7 46.33 46.68 18.59
N SER A 8 47.46 46.31 18.03
CA SER A 8 47.69 45.11 17.25
C SER A 8 47.59 43.83 18.14
N ILE A 9 48.06 43.91 19.37
CA ILE A 9 47.96 42.83 20.35
C ILE A 9 46.50 42.54 20.76
N ILE A 10 45.74 43.59 21.01
CA ILE A 10 44.30 43.49 21.35
C ILE A 10 43.54 42.87 20.19
N LEU A 11 43.84 43.29 18.94
CA LEU A 11 43.19 42.77 17.74
C LEU A 11 43.52 41.25 17.54
N ALA A 12 44.79 40.87 17.78
CA ALA A 12 45.22 39.47 17.64
C ALA A 12 44.52 38.56 18.69
N ILE A 13 44.39 39.04 19.93
CA ILE A 13 43.70 38.29 20.97
C ILE A 13 42.19 38.18 20.64
N GLY A 14 41.55 39.23 20.15
CA GLY A 14 40.18 39.21 19.70
C GLY A 14 39.90 38.20 18.60
N LEU A 15 40.79 38.12 17.60
CA LEU A 15 40.69 37.15 16.49
C LEU A 15 40.89 35.70 16.98
N LEU A 16 41.79 35.44 17.93
CA LEU A 16 42.00 34.11 18.50
C LEU A 16 40.75 33.66 19.31
N LEU A 17 40.19 34.54 20.11
CA LEU A 17 38.95 34.25 20.84
C LEU A 17 37.79 33.96 19.88
N LEU A 18 37.61 34.74 18.84
CA LEU A 18 36.57 34.55 17.83
C LEU A 18 36.73 33.23 17.08
N GLY A 19 37.95 32.88 16.68
CA GLY A 19 38.28 31.59 16.05
C GLY A 19 37.97 30.40 16.96
N SER A 20 38.23 30.51 18.26
CA SER A 20 37.96 29.44 19.23
C SER A 20 36.46 29.25 19.45
N MET A 21 35.67 30.34 19.49
CA MET A 21 34.21 30.29 19.61
C MET A 21 33.55 29.66 18.36
N ILE A 22 34.02 30.00 17.16
CA ILE A 22 33.53 29.40 15.90
C ILE A 22 33.80 27.90 15.88
N LYS A 23 35.02 27.48 16.25
CA LYS A 23 35.38 26.06 16.31
C LYS A 23 34.49 25.29 17.30
N GLY A 24 34.16 25.85 18.45
CA GLY A 24 33.26 25.27 19.42
C GLY A 24 31.81 25.17 18.91
N GLY A 25 31.34 26.20 18.23
CA GLY A 25 30.01 26.22 17.62
C GLY A 25 29.82 25.16 16.52
N ILE A 26 30.80 25.02 15.62
CA ILE A 26 30.77 24.02 14.55
C ILE A 26 30.75 22.59 15.12
N ARG A 27 31.50 22.33 16.18
CA ARG A 27 31.54 21.02 16.85
C ARG A 27 30.18 20.63 17.41
N VAL A 28 29.52 21.55 18.12
CA VAL A 28 28.17 21.32 18.68
C VAL A 28 27.13 21.11 17.58
N PHE A 29 27.28 21.77 16.44
CA PHE A 29 26.38 21.60 15.29
C PHE A 29 26.59 20.26 14.57
N SER A 30 27.83 19.81 14.46
CA SER A 30 28.17 18.54 13.82
C SER A 30 27.82 17.30 14.64
N GLU A 31 27.71 17.45 15.98
CA GLU A 31 27.37 16.34 16.89
C GLU A 31 25.84 16.17 17.08
N ARG A 32 25.03 17.11 16.58
CA ARG A 32 23.59 17.14 16.88
C ARG A 32 22.72 16.10 16.14
N ASP A 33 23.16 15.51 15.03
CA ASP A 33 22.29 14.68 14.20
C ASP A 33 22.91 13.32 13.78
N ARG A 34 23.47 12.59 14.76
CA ARG A 34 23.78 11.17 14.53
C ARG A 34 22.65 10.28 15.05
N MET A 35 21.43 10.49 14.53
CA MET A 35 20.36 9.53 14.72
C MET A 35 20.48 8.45 13.66
N VAL A 36 20.83 7.25 14.06
CA VAL A 36 20.73 6.07 13.21
C VAL A 36 19.38 5.44 13.46
N SER A 37 18.45 5.61 12.51
CA SER A 37 17.18 4.90 12.53
C SER A 37 17.40 3.49 12.02
N VAL A 38 17.44 2.51 12.91
CA VAL A 38 17.52 1.09 12.57
C VAL A 38 16.10 0.53 12.54
N LYS A 39 15.61 0.13 11.35
CA LYS A 39 14.39 -0.67 11.22
C LYS A 39 14.80 -2.13 11.39
N GLY A 40 14.48 -2.71 12.52
CA GLY A 40 14.58 -4.15 12.72
C GLY A 40 13.41 -4.84 12.01
N LEU A 41 13.70 -5.76 11.09
CA LEU A 41 12.73 -6.71 10.56
C LEU A 41 12.76 -7.93 11.47
N SER A 42 11.63 -8.29 12.06
CA SER A 42 11.46 -9.55 12.78
C SER A 42 10.55 -10.43 11.92
N GLU A 43 11.06 -11.54 11.45
CA GLU A 43 10.31 -12.55 10.72
C GLU A 43 10.07 -13.73 11.63
N MET A 44 8.84 -14.19 11.68
CA MET A 44 8.45 -15.39 12.41
C MET A 44 7.72 -16.31 11.44
N GLU A 45 8.26 -17.48 11.23
CA GLU A 45 7.57 -18.53 10.48
C GLU A 45 6.48 -19.14 11.38
N VAL A 46 5.24 -19.01 10.94
CA VAL A 46 4.08 -19.67 11.55
C VAL A 46 3.44 -20.60 10.54
N GLN A 47 2.98 -21.76 10.99
CA GLN A 47 2.21 -22.65 10.12
C GLN A 47 0.87 -21.98 9.79
N ALA A 48 0.52 -21.99 8.50
CA ALA A 48 -0.76 -21.52 8.06
C ALA A 48 -1.85 -22.46 8.60
N ASN A 49 -2.83 -21.88 9.30
CA ASN A 49 -3.96 -22.61 9.87
C ASN A 49 -5.28 -22.32 9.15
N ARG A 50 -5.24 -21.39 8.20
CA ARG A 50 -6.41 -20.97 7.41
C ARG A 50 -5.99 -20.50 6.02
N VAL A 51 -6.77 -20.88 5.03
CA VAL A 51 -6.65 -20.41 3.65
C VAL A 51 -7.86 -19.54 3.31
N ILE A 52 -7.60 -18.39 2.67
CA ILE A 52 -8.62 -17.52 2.10
C ILE A 52 -8.36 -17.45 0.60
N TRP A 53 -9.27 -17.96 -0.20
CA TRP A 53 -9.14 -18.03 -1.65
C TRP A 53 -10.25 -17.25 -2.34
N PRO A 54 -9.99 -16.01 -2.80
CA PRO A 54 -10.96 -15.21 -3.54
C PRO A 54 -10.96 -15.60 -5.02
N LEU A 55 -12.11 -16.05 -5.52
CA LEU A 55 -12.39 -16.35 -6.92
C LEU A 55 -13.10 -15.14 -7.54
N LEU A 56 -12.37 -14.35 -8.30
CA LEU A 56 -12.90 -13.16 -8.95
C LEU A 56 -13.19 -13.47 -10.42
N PHE A 57 -14.40 -13.14 -10.88
CA PHE A 57 -14.73 -13.20 -12.29
C PHE A 57 -15.56 -11.97 -12.71
N LYS A 58 -15.61 -11.75 -14.03
CA LYS A 58 -16.28 -10.60 -14.62
C LYS A 58 -17.24 -11.06 -15.70
N VAL A 59 -18.37 -10.37 -15.81
CA VAL A 59 -19.30 -10.46 -16.93
C VAL A 59 -19.50 -9.06 -17.52
N VAL A 60 -19.51 -8.97 -18.83
CA VAL A 60 -19.65 -7.72 -19.58
C VAL A 60 -20.75 -7.82 -20.60
N GLY A 61 -21.44 -6.72 -20.87
CA GLY A 61 -22.52 -6.65 -21.83
C GLY A 61 -23.24 -5.31 -21.82
N ASN A 62 -24.31 -5.22 -22.61
CA ASN A 62 -25.07 -3.99 -22.80
C ASN A 62 -26.44 -4.01 -22.10
N ASP A 63 -26.89 -5.19 -21.66
CA ASP A 63 -28.15 -5.36 -20.93
C ASP A 63 -27.86 -5.84 -19.50
N LEU A 64 -28.24 -4.99 -18.54
CA LEU A 64 -27.96 -5.22 -17.14
C LEU A 64 -28.75 -6.42 -16.57
N LEU A 65 -30.00 -6.62 -17.01
CA LEU A 65 -30.82 -7.73 -16.53
C LEU A 65 -30.24 -9.08 -16.99
N VAL A 66 -29.91 -9.19 -18.27
CA VAL A 66 -29.26 -10.38 -18.82
C VAL A 66 -27.93 -10.69 -18.13
N LEU A 67 -27.19 -9.63 -17.78
CA LEU A 67 -25.92 -9.79 -17.07
C LEU A 67 -26.11 -10.30 -15.64
N TYR A 68 -27.17 -9.87 -14.93
CA TYR A 68 -27.47 -10.39 -13.60
C TYR A 68 -27.91 -11.85 -13.62
N ASP A 69 -28.70 -12.26 -14.61
CA ASP A 69 -29.09 -13.67 -14.78
C ASP A 69 -27.85 -14.54 -15.05
N ASN A 70 -27.01 -14.12 -16.02
CA ASN A 70 -25.73 -14.80 -16.29
C ASN A 70 -24.80 -14.87 -15.06
N LEU A 71 -24.79 -13.81 -14.25
CA LEU A 71 -23.98 -13.77 -13.04
C LEU A 71 -24.47 -14.81 -12.03
N LYS A 72 -25.80 -14.91 -11.86
CA LYS A 72 -26.43 -15.86 -10.96
C LYS A 72 -26.13 -17.30 -11.38
N ASP A 73 -26.30 -17.62 -12.65
CA ASP A 73 -26.03 -18.95 -13.20
C ASP A 73 -24.55 -19.35 -13.00
N LYS A 74 -23.64 -18.41 -13.23
CA LYS A 74 -22.20 -18.65 -13.00
C LYS A 74 -21.86 -18.82 -11.52
N ASN A 75 -22.46 -18.02 -10.62
CA ASN A 75 -22.28 -18.20 -9.19
C ASN A 75 -22.76 -19.59 -8.75
N GLU A 76 -23.93 -20.02 -9.19
CA GLU A 76 -24.50 -21.33 -8.85
C GLU A 76 -23.62 -22.49 -9.40
N ALA A 77 -23.11 -22.34 -10.62
CA ALA A 77 -22.20 -23.33 -11.21
C ALA A 77 -20.89 -23.45 -10.43
N ILE A 78 -20.27 -22.31 -10.05
CA ILE A 78 -19.03 -22.29 -9.26
C ILE A 78 -19.26 -22.89 -7.88
N VAL A 79 -20.32 -22.49 -7.18
CA VAL A 79 -20.66 -23.02 -5.85
C VAL A 79 -20.90 -24.52 -5.92
N SER A 80 -21.64 -25.01 -6.93
CA SER A 80 -21.89 -26.43 -7.13
C SER A 80 -20.59 -27.21 -7.39
N PHE A 81 -19.67 -26.63 -8.15
CA PHE A 81 -18.35 -27.21 -8.39
C PHE A 81 -17.53 -27.30 -7.09
N LEU A 82 -17.50 -26.22 -6.29
CA LEU A 82 -16.77 -26.21 -5.02
C LEU A 82 -17.32 -27.26 -4.03
N LYS A 83 -18.65 -27.37 -3.94
CA LYS A 83 -19.30 -28.39 -3.09
C LYS A 83 -18.97 -29.81 -3.53
N LYS A 84 -18.96 -30.09 -4.83
CA LYS A 84 -18.56 -31.40 -5.37
C LYS A 84 -17.13 -31.77 -5.03
N ASN A 85 -16.26 -30.78 -4.84
CA ASN A 85 -14.87 -30.96 -4.44
C ASN A 85 -14.65 -30.92 -2.91
N GLY A 86 -15.71 -31.01 -2.13
CA GLY A 86 -15.62 -31.20 -0.67
C GLY A 86 -15.58 -29.92 0.15
N ILE A 87 -15.78 -28.76 -0.46
CA ILE A 87 -15.88 -27.47 0.26
C ILE A 87 -17.29 -27.33 0.82
N LYS A 88 -17.40 -26.99 2.10
CA LYS A 88 -18.68 -26.85 2.80
C LYS A 88 -19.31 -25.50 2.50
N ASP A 89 -20.63 -25.42 2.63
CA ASP A 89 -21.38 -24.16 2.45
C ASP A 89 -20.91 -23.04 3.38
N GLU A 90 -20.55 -23.37 4.59
CA GLU A 90 -20.07 -22.43 5.61
C GLU A 90 -18.72 -21.80 5.26
N GLU A 91 -17.96 -22.47 4.38
CA GLU A 91 -16.66 -22.01 3.89
C GLU A 91 -16.77 -21.12 2.66
N ILE A 92 -17.96 -21.01 2.04
CA ILE A 92 -18.20 -20.25 0.81
C ILE A 92 -18.94 -18.97 1.14
N SER A 93 -18.38 -17.83 0.75
CA SER A 93 -19.01 -16.53 0.88
C SER A 93 -19.07 -15.84 -0.48
N ILE A 94 -20.26 -15.37 -0.86
CA ILE A 94 -20.48 -14.62 -2.12
C ILE A 94 -20.63 -13.16 -1.77
N SER A 95 -19.74 -12.32 -2.28
CA SER A 95 -19.81 -10.87 -2.10
C SER A 95 -20.86 -10.24 -3.01
N ALA A 96 -21.42 -9.10 -2.60
CA ALA A 96 -22.29 -8.32 -3.47
C ALA A 96 -21.56 -7.93 -4.76
N PRO A 97 -22.17 -8.10 -5.94
CA PRO A 97 -21.52 -7.79 -7.20
C PRO A 97 -21.30 -6.28 -7.35
N GLN A 98 -20.15 -5.92 -7.88
CA GLN A 98 -19.82 -4.53 -8.23
C GLN A 98 -20.15 -4.29 -9.69
N VAL A 99 -21.01 -3.30 -9.96
CA VAL A 99 -21.41 -2.89 -11.31
C VAL A 99 -20.72 -1.58 -11.67
N ILE A 100 -20.10 -1.56 -12.85
CA ILE A 100 -19.48 -0.35 -13.42
C ILE A 100 -20.19 -0.06 -14.75
N ASP A 101 -20.79 1.14 -14.86
CA ASP A 101 -21.25 1.67 -16.13
C ASP A 101 -20.08 2.36 -16.83
N MET A 102 -19.63 1.78 -17.93
CA MET A 102 -18.47 2.23 -18.68
C MET A 102 -18.74 3.51 -19.49
N GLU A 103 -20.01 3.84 -19.74
CA GLU A 103 -20.41 5.08 -20.40
C GLU A 103 -20.53 6.25 -19.41
N ALA A 104 -20.70 5.99 -18.12
CA ALA A 104 -20.73 7.02 -17.08
C ALA A 104 -19.36 7.69 -16.87
N ASP A 105 -18.27 7.04 -17.27
CA ASP A 105 -16.90 7.56 -17.15
C ASP A 105 -16.54 8.42 -18.38
N ARG A 106 -16.82 9.73 -18.29
CA ARG A 106 -16.57 10.71 -19.36
C ARG A 106 -15.10 10.94 -19.72
N TYR A 107 -14.16 10.46 -18.88
CA TYR A 107 -12.74 10.65 -19.05
C TYR A 107 -12.03 9.44 -19.66
N ARG A 108 -12.78 8.43 -20.09
CA ARG A 108 -12.18 7.25 -20.67
C ARG A 108 -11.64 7.52 -22.08
N ALA A 109 -10.34 7.35 -22.26
CA ALA A 109 -9.65 7.58 -23.53
C ALA A 109 -9.97 6.53 -24.61
N VAL A 110 -10.50 5.35 -24.24
CA VAL A 110 -10.81 4.26 -25.16
C VAL A 110 -12.27 3.86 -25.02
N PRO A 111 -13.07 3.87 -26.11
CA PRO A 111 -14.45 3.38 -26.09
C PRO A 111 -14.48 1.89 -25.71
N SER A 112 -15.36 1.52 -24.78
CA SER A 112 -15.60 0.12 -24.47
C SER A 112 -16.69 -0.44 -25.40
N PRO A 113 -16.54 -1.66 -25.95
CA PRO A 113 -17.58 -2.30 -26.75
C PRO A 113 -18.82 -2.70 -25.90
N TYR A 114 -18.66 -2.73 -24.57
CA TYR A 114 -19.71 -3.09 -23.62
C TYR A 114 -19.94 -1.93 -22.64
N ARG A 115 -21.24 -1.69 -22.36
CA ARG A 115 -21.64 -0.63 -21.45
C ARG A 115 -21.42 -1.01 -19.98
N TYR A 116 -21.79 -2.22 -19.59
CA TYR A 116 -21.71 -2.68 -18.21
C TYR A 116 -20.62 -3.71 -18.01
N ASN A 117 -19.92 -3.56 -16.88
CA ASN A 117 -18.97 -4.54 -16.39
C ASN A 117 -19.36 -4.88 -14.95
N ILE A 118 -19.73 -6.16 -14.72
CA ILE A 118 -20.07 -6.66 -13.38
C ILE A 118 -18.96 -7.56 -12.91
N THR A 119 -18.44 -7.26 -11.72
CA THR A 119 -17.43 -8.08 -11.04
C THR A 119 -18.08 -8.79 -9.86
N SER A 120 -17.92 -10.10 -9.78
CA SER A 120 -18.33 -10.92 -8.64
C SER A 120 -17.12 -11.58 -8.01
N VAL A 121 -17.18 -11.74 -6.68
CA VAL A 121 -16.12 -12.40 -5.91
C VAL A 121 -16.79 -13.47 -5.03
N ILE A 122 -16.35 -14.71 -5.21
CA ILE A 122 -16.68 -15.84 -4.34
C ILE A 122 -15.44 -16.13 -3.51
N THR A 123 -15.54 -16.03 -2.19
CA THR A 123 -14.41 -16.27 -1.29
C THR A 123 -14.61 -17.61 -0.60
N VAL A 124 -13.62 -18.47 -0.73
CA VAL A 124 -13.54 -19.74 0.03
C VAL A 124 -12.62 -19.53 1.22
N MET A 125 -13.11 -19.83 2.42
CA MET A 125 -12.35 -19.78 3.66
C MET A 125 -12.32 -21.17 4.26
N SER A 126 -11.17 -21.83 4.23
CA SER A 126 -11.03 -23.18 4.76
C SER A 126 -9.93 -23.27 5.81
N ASP A 127 -10.16 -24.03 6.85
CA ASP A 127 -9.16 -24.36 7.88
C ASP A 127 -8.38 -25.63 7.47
N ASN A 128 -8.71 -26.26 6.36
CA ASN A 128 -8.01 -27.41 5.82
C ASN A 128 -6.89 -26.96 4.88
N VAL A 129 -5.68 -26.87 5.38
CA VAL A 129 -4.49 -26.32 4.70
C VAL A 129 -3.61 -27.44 4.11
N ASN A 130 -4.03 -28.71 4.13
CA ASN A 130 -3.28 -29.87 3.62
C ASN A 130 -3.60 -30.16 2.17
#